data_3437101663af42457ed7219a2afb80b6
#
_entry.id   3437101663af42457ed7219a2afb80b6
#
_cell.length_a   1.000
_cell.length_b   1.000
_cell.length_c   1.000
_cell.angle_alpha   90.00
_cell.angle_beta   90.00
_cell.angle_gamma   90.00
#
_symmetry.space_group_name_H-M   'P 1'
#
loop_
_entity.id
_entity.type
_entity.pdbx_description
1 polymer ?
#
loop_
_entity_poly.entity_id
_entity_poly.type
_entity_poly.pdbx_seq_one_letter_code
_entity_poly.pdbx_strand_id
1 'polypeptide(L)'
;MTVASIETGSAAGLLLEKTPLESYVPPARPSLIGLSRAELAERLGEIGVQPSQRKMRVQQLWHWIYFRGAKNFDEMTSVSKDMRAELAEHFTVDRPEVVAEQVSNDGTRKWLLRLPSGDKVERPHEVECVYIPETDRGTLCVSSQVGCTLNCSFCHTGTQRLVRNLTAGEIAGQVRVARDRLNDWADRENGTRLVTNVVMMGMGEPLYNFEAVRDALL
;
A
#
# COMPACT_ATOMS: atom_id res chain seq x y z
N MET A 1 -44.67 -26.81 40.17
CA MET A 1 -44.40 -25.74 39.21
C MET A 1 -42.92 -25.79 38.89
N THR A 2 -42.59 -26.37 37.73
CA THR A 2 -41.19 -26.56 37.29
C THR A 2 -40.86 -25.41 36.37
N VAL A 3 -39.89 -24.60 36.77
CA VAL A 3 -39.42 -23.48 35.97
C VAL A 3 -38.46 -24.05 34.93
N ALA A 4 -38.83 -23.96 33.64
CA ALA A 4 -37.98 -24.35 32.54
C ALA A 4 -36.87 -23.30 32.38
N SER A 5 -35.61 -23.75 32.47
CA SER A 5 -34.43 -22.94 32.19
C SER A 5 -34.35 -22.69 30.67
N ILE A 6 -34.46 -21.44 30.26
CA ILE A 6 -34.20 -21.04 28.89
C ILE A 6 -32.68 -21.00 28.71
N GLU A 7 -32.12 -21.98 28.04
CA GLU A 7 -30.74 -21.91 27.55
C GLU A 7 -30.67 -20.85 26.44
N THR A 8 -30.09 -19.70 26.74
CA THR A 8 -29.71 -18.72 25.77
C THR A 8 -28.50 -19.25 24.99
N GLY A 9 -28.75 -19.97 23.91
CA GLY A 9 -27.73 -20.33 22.94
C GLY A 9 -27.12 -19.07 22.35
N SER A 10 -25.91 -18.72 22.78
CA SER A 10 -25.08 -17.69 22.18
C SER A 10 -24.71 -18.14 20.75
N ALA A 11 -25.44 -17.62 19.77
CA ALA A 11 -25.02 -17.64 18.38
C ALA A 11 -23.91 -16.59 18.17
N ALA A 12 -22.80 -16.78 18.87
CA ALA A 12 -21.54 -16.20 18.41
C ALA A 12 -21.17 -16.98 17.13
N GLY A 13 -21.57 -16.44 15.97
CA GLY A 13 -21.12 -16.98 14.69
C GLY A 13 -19.60 -17.01 14.75
N LEU A 14 -19.01 -18.22 14.70
CA LEU A 14 -17.57 -18.40 14.61
C LEU A 14 -17.10 -17.59 13.41
N LEU A 15 -16.36 -16.54 13.65
CA LEU A 15 -15.60 -15.86 12.62
C LEU A 15 -14.55 -16.86 12.13
N LEU A 16 -14.83 -17.52 11.01
CA LEU A 16 -13.89 -18.45 10.42
C LEU A 16 -12.77 -17.65 9.78
N GLU A 17 -11.57 -17.77 10.35
CA GLU A 17 -10.37 -17.21 9.79
C GLU A 17 -9.95 -18.02 8.55
N LYS A 18 -9.72 -17.31 7.44
CA LYS A 18 -9.24 -17.92 6.20
C LYS A 18 -7.72 -17.88 6.18
N THR A 19 -7.12 -18.96 5.74
CA THR A 19 -5.68 -19.02 5.49
C THR A 19 -5.33 -18.47 4.10
N PRO A 20 -4.19 -17.79 3.94
CA PRO A 20 -3.73 -17.33 2.64
C PRO A 20 -3.57 -18.49 1.65
N LEU A 21 -4.01 -18.29 0.40
CA LEU A 21 -3.84 -19.25 -0.68
C LEU A 21 -2.44 -19.21 -1.28
N GLU A 22 -1.80 -18.06 -1.23
CA GLU A 22 -0.51 -17.80 -1.87
C GLU A 22 0.43 -17.06 -0.92
N SER A 23 1.73 -17.27 -1.14
CA SER A 23 2.78 -16.46 -0.54
C SER A 23 3.15 -15.31 -1.48
N TYR A 24 3.62 -14.19 -0.92
CA TYR A 24 4.15 -13.09 -1.73
C TYR A 24 5.38 -13.53 -2.51
N VAL A 25 5.36 -13.31 -3.82
CA VAL A 25 6.50 -13.52 -4.72
C VAL A 25 6.99 -12.13 -5.16
N PRO A 26 8.18 -11.72 -4.72
CA PRO A 26 8.71 -10.40 -5.08
C PRO A 26 9.01 -10.33 -6.60
N PRO A 27 8.86 -9.15 -7.21
CA PRO A 27 9.33 -8.92 -8.57
C PRO A 27 10.85 -9.04 -8.67
N ALA A 28 11.38 -9.21 -9.88
CA ALA A 28 12.82 -9.39 -10.12
C ALA A 28 13.65 -8.21 -9.56
N ARG A 29 13.13 -7.00 -9.63
CA ARG A 29 13.69 -5.81 -8.98
C ARG A 29 12.82 -5.42 -7.80
N PRO A 30 13.30 -5.55 -6.56
CA PRO A 30 12.52 -5.19 -5.38
C PRO A 30 12.24 -3.68 -5.32
N SER A 31 11.07 -3.33 -4.80
CA SER A 31 10.69 -1.94 -4.59
C SER A 31 11.38 -1.36 -3.35
N LEU A 32 11.81 -0.09 -3.44
CA LEU A 32 12.26 0.69 -2.29
C LEU A 32 11.08 1.29 -1.50
N ILE A 33 9.85 1.15 -1.99
CA ILE A 33 8.65 1.68 -1.34
C ILE A 33 8.26 0.78 -0.17
N GLY A 34 7.92 1.41 0.97
CA GLY A 34 7.53 0.70 2.19
C GLY A 34 8.71 0.21 3.02
N LEU A 35 9.95 0.44 2.58
CA LEU A 35 11.12 0.17 3.40
C LEU A 35 11.32 1.27 4.43
N SER A 36 11.67 0.88 5.64
CA SER A 36 12.15 1.81 6.68
C SER A 36 13.49 2.45 6.27
N ARG A 37 13.89 3.52 6.97
CA ARG A 37 15.20 4.14 6.72
C ARG A 37 16.37 3.20 7.01
N ALA A 38 16.21 2.27 7.94
CA ALA A 38 17.22 1.26 8.25
C ALA A 38 17.37 0.26 7.11
N GLU A 39 16.26 -0.29 6.63
CA GLU A 39 16.24 -1.21 5.48
C GLU A 39 16.75 -0.53 4.21
N LEU A 40 16.39 0.74 3.95
CA LEU A 40 16.97 1.50 2.84
C LEU A 40 18.50 1.61 2.95
N ALA A 41 19.03 1.81 4.16
CA ALA A 41 20.48 1.87 4.37
C ALA A 41 21.14 0.51 4.10
N GLU A 42 20.50 -0.59 4.45
CA GLU A 42 20.95 -1.94 4.15
C GLU A 42 20.98 -2.21 2.65
N ARG A 43 19.87 -1.92 1.94
CA ARG A 43 19.79 -2.05 0.47
C ARG A 43 20.86 -1.23 -0.25
N LEU A 44 21.10 0.00 0.21
CA LEU A 44 22.20 0.82 -0.33
C LEU A 44 23.58 0.20 -0.07
N GLY A 45 23.72 -0.52 1.04
CA GLY A 45 24.95 -1.27 1.35
C GLY A 45 25.20 -2.43 0.40
N GLU A 46 24.15 -3.15 -0.01
CA GLU A 46 24.20 -4.28 -0.94
C GLU A 46 24.75 -3.85 -2.33
N ILE A 47 24.45 -2.62 -2.76
CA ILE A 47 24.97 -2.03 -4.02
C ILE A 47 26.25 -1.20 -3.81
N GLY A 48 26.99 -1.42 -2.74
CA GLY A 48 28.32 -0.86 -2.52
C GLY A 48 28.37 0.58 -1.97
N VAL A 49 27.24 1.18 -1.54
CA VAL A 49 27.28 2.51 -0.92
C VAL A 49 28.03 2.48 0.41
N GLN A 50 29.08 3.28 0.53
CA GLN A 50 29.92 3.34 1.73
C GLN A 50 29.13 3.72 2.98
N PRO A 51 29.41 3.11 4.14
CA PRO A 51 28.68 3.39 5.39
C PRO A 51 28.56 4.87 5.75
N SER A 52 29.63 5.64 5.51
CA SER A 52 29.67 7.09 5.75
C SER A 52 28.69 7.90 4.91
N GLN A 53 28.27 7.40 3.75
CA GLN A 53 27.37 8.09 2.83
C GLN A 53 25.92 7.61 2.97
N ARG A 54 25.66 6.43 3.53
CA ARG A 54 24.32 5.81 3.56
C ARG A 54 23.28 6.71 4.19
N LYS A 55 23.56 7.33 5.33
CA LYS A 55 22.62 8.23 6.01
C LYS A 55 22.13 9.36 5.11
N MET A 56 23.04 10.02 4.41
CA MET A 56 22.72 11.10 3.47
C MET A 56 21.90 10.57 2.29
N ARG A 57 22.29 9.44 1.71
CA ARG A 57 21.59 8.83 0.57
C ARG A 57 20.18 8.39 0.93
N VAL A 58 19.98 7.79 2.10
CA VAL A 58 18.65 7.45 2.62
C VAL A 58 17.77 8.69 2.73
N GLN A 59 18.29 9.82 3.25
CA GLN A 59 17.54 11.06 3.35
C GLN A 59 17.15 11.61 1.97
N GLN A 60 18.06 11.55 0.98
CA GLN A 60 17.78 11.96 -0.39
C GLN A 60 16.67 11.10 -1.01
N LEU A 61 16.80 9.75 -0.95
CA LEU A 61 15.80 8.84 -1.48
C LEU A 61 14.45 9.03 -0.81
N TRP A 62 14.43 9.12 0.52
CA TRP A 62 13.21 9.35 1.28
C TRP A 62 12.48 10.63 0.85
N HIS A 63 13.22 11.72 0.72
CA HIS A 63 12.67 13.00 0.24
C HIS A 63 12.07 12.86 -1.16
N TRP A 64 12.79 12.26 -2.10
CA TRP A 64 12.30 12.08 -3.47
C TRP A 64 11.09 11.14 -3.55
N ILE A 65 11.11 10.05 -2.82
CA ILE A 65 10.04 9.05 -2.83
C ILE A 65 8.76 9.57 -2.19
N TYR A 66 8.85 10.11 -0.97
CA TYR A 66 7.67 10.37 -0.14
C TYR A 66 7.25 11.85 -0.09
N PHE A 67 8.16 12.78 -0.37
CA PHE A 67 7.84 14.20 -0.41
C PHE A 67 7.63 14.72 -1.82
N ARG A 68 8.55 14.43 -2.75
CA ARG A 68 8.48 14.86 -4.15
C ARG A 68 7.64 13.95 -5.03
N GLY A 69 7.43 12.71 -4.64
CA GLY A 69 6.66 11.74 -5.40
C GLY A 69 7.34 11.24 -6.67
N ALA A 70 8.67 11.20 -6.71
CA ALA A 70 9.41 10.74 -7.88
C ALA A 70 8.88 9.41 -8.42
N LYS A 71 8.67 9.33 -9.74
CA LYS A 71 8.14 8.15 -10.43
C LYS A 71 9.22 7.19 -10.88
N ASN A 72 10.44 7.71 -11.02
CA ASN A 72 11.63 6.96 -11.42
C ASN A 72 12.88 7.62 -10.80
N PHE A 73 14.02 6.95 -10.90
CA PHE A 73 15.26 7.47 -10.33
C PHE A 73 15.81 8.66 -11.12
N ASP A 74 15.48 8.85 -12.40
CA ASP A 74 15.97 9.95 -13.21
C ASP A 74 15.47 11.32 -12.74
N GLU A 75 14.29 11.36 -12.11
CA GLU A 75 13.75 12.57 -11.50
C GLU A 75 14.54 13.04 -10.28
N MET A 76 15.34 12.15 -9.66
CA MET A 76 16.05 12.40 -8.39
C MET A 76 17.33 13.22 -8.61
N THR A 77 17.21 14.46 -9.03
CA THR A 77 18.33 15.30 -9.50
C THR A 77 19.40 15.62 -8.45
N SER A 78 19.10 15.50 -7.16
CA SER A 78 20.09 15.61 -6.07
C SER A 78 20.95 14.36 -5.87
N VAL A 79 20.64 13.27 -6.59
CA VAL A 79 21.41 12.02 -6.63
C VAL A 79 22.23 12.01 -7.92
N SER A 80 23.51 11.62 -7.86
CA SER A 80 24.40 11.58 -9.04
C SER A 80 23.86 10.63 -10.12
N LYS A 81 24.19 10.90 -11.39
CA LYS A 81 23.73 10.08 -12.52
C LYS A 81 24.13 8.61 -12.38
N ASP A 82 25.38 8.35 -11.98
CA ASP A 82 25.88 6.99 -11.81
C ASP A 82 25.12 6.25 -10.71
N MET A 83 24.84 6.92 -9.60
CA MET A 83 24.05 6.34 -8.51
C MET A 83 22.59 6.11 -8.92
N ARG A 84 22.00 6.96 -9.75
CA ARG A 84 20.64 6.74 -10.28
C ARG A 84 20.58 5.53 -11.21
N ALA A 85 21.61 5.36 -12.05
CA ALA A 85 21.73 4.19 -12.92
C ALA A 85 21.87 2.89 -12.09
N GLU A 86 22.73 2.89 -11.07
CA GLU A 86 22.91 1.76 -10.15
C GLU A 86 21.62 1.41 -9.41
N LEU A 87 20.89 2.41 -8.92
CA LEU A 87 19.60 2.20 -8.28
C LEU A 87 18.56 1.61 -9.24
N ALA A 88 18.53 2.07 -10.51
CA ALA A 88 17.58 1.59 -11.51
C ALA A 88 17.87 0.15 -11.97
N GLU A 89 19.12 -0.29 -11.90
CA GLU A 89 19.50 -1.66 -12.20
C GLU A 89 19.01 -2.63 -11.14
N HIS A 90 19.09 -2.25 -9.87
CA HIS A 90 18.82 -3.14 -8.74
C HIS A 90 17.43 -2.99 -8.13
N PHE A 91 16.80 -1.83 -8.24
CA PHE A 91 15.56 -1.49 -7.53
C PHE A 91 14.53 -0.81 -8.42
N THR A 92 13.31 -0.70 -7.88
CA THR A 92 12.25 0.12 -8.47
C THR A 92 11.59 1.02 -7.44
N VAL A 93 10.94 2.09 -7.94
CA VAL A 93 10.05 2.98 -7.17
C VAL A 93 8.68 3.09 -7.85
N ASP A 94 8.34 2.10 -8.68
CA ASP A 94 7.13 2.08 -9.49
C ASP A 94 5.86 2.12 -8.63
N ARG A 95 4.76 2.44 -9.29
CA ARG A 95 3.40 2.40 -8.73
C ARG A 95 2.71 1.12 -9.12
N PRO A 96 1.73 0.66 -8.33
CA PRO A 96 0.71 -0.24 -8.84
C PRO A 96 0.07 0.35 -10.10
N GLU A 97 -0.22 -0.51 -11.08
CA GLU A 97 -0.90 -0.11 -12.31
C GLU A 97 -2.37 0.22 -12.01
N VAL A 98 -2.86 1.35 -12.53
CA VAL A 98 -4.29 1.68 -12.47
C VAL A 98 -5.01 0.98 -13.62
N VAL A 99 -5.73 -0.09 -13.32
CA VAL A 99 -6.49 -0.89 -14.30
C VAL A 99 -7.81 -0.23 -14.65
N ALA A 100 -8.47 0.35 -13.65
CA ALA A 100 -9.73 1.07 -13.84
C ALA A 100 -9.84 2.24 -12.86
N GLU A 101 -10.53 3.30 -13.29
CA GLU A 101 -10.88 4.45 -12.49
C GLU A 101 -12.36 4.77 -12.65
N GLN A 102 -13.04 5.01 -11.55
CA GLN A 102 -14.43 5.46 -11.51
C GLN A 102 -14.49 6.76 -10.72
N VAL A 103 -15.25 7.73 -11.24
CA VAL A 103 -15.43 9.04 -10.60
C VAL A 103 -16.94 9.26 -10.45
N SER A 104 -17.38 9.49 -9.20
CA SER A 104 -18.76 9.82 -8.86
C SER A 104 -19.03 11.33 -8.95
N ASN A 105 -20.30 11.72 -8.99
CA ASN A 105 -20.72 13.13 -9.11
C ASN A 105 -20.27 14.00 -7.91
N ASP A 106 -20.07 13.39 -6.75
CA ASP A 106 -19.58 14.04 -5.53
C ASP A 106 -18.05 14.19 -5.49
N GLY A 107 -17.35 13.75 -6.55
CA GLY A 107 -15.90 13.77 -6.66
C GLY A 107 -15.20 12.57 -6.04
N THR A 108 -15.94 11.62 -5.45
CA THR A 108 -15.37 10.34 -4.98
C THR A 108 -14.73 9.60 -6.15
N ARG A 109 -13.50 9.10 -5.94
CA ARG A 109 -12.75 8.34 -6.95
C ARG A 109 -12.40 6.96 -6.42
N LYS A 110 -12.68 5.95 -7.21
CA LYS A 110 -12.29 4.57 -6.94
C LYS A 110 -11.32 4.10 -8.01
N TRP A 111 -10.21 3.52 -7.59
CA TRP A 111 -9.21 2.91 -8.47
C TRP A 111 -9.12 1.41 -8.21
N LEU A 112 -9.10 0.64 -9.29
CA LEU A 112 -8.67 -0.76 -9.28
C LEU A 112 -7.18 -0.77 -9.62
N LEU A 113 -6.38 -1.26 -8.68
CA LEU A 113 -4.93 -1.26 -8.75
C LEU A 113 -4.40 -2.67 -8.91
N ARG A 114 -3.63 -2.91 -9.98
CA ARG A 114 -2.88 -4.15 -10.18
C ARG A 114 -1.55 -4.06 -9.46
N LEU A 115 -1.32 -5.03 -8.57
CA LEU A 115 -0.12 -5.09 -7.76
C LEU A 115 1.05 -5.67 -8.57
N PRO A 116 2.29 -5.16 -8.38
CA PRO A 116 3.47 -5.77 -8.94
C PRO A 116 3.60 -7.22 -8.46
N SER A 117 3.89 -8.13 -9.37
CA SER A 117 4.08 -9.55 -9.07
C SER A 117 5.31 -10.08 -9.78
N GLY A 118 5.92 -11.12 -9.21
CA GLY A 118 6.99 -11.84 -9.89
C GLY A 118 6.48 -12.63 -11.09
N ASP A 119 7.35 -12.98 -12.00
CA ASP A 119 7.06 -13.65 -13.28
C ASP A 119 6.31 -15.00 -13.17
N LYS A 120 6.25 -15.56 -11.97
CA LYS A 120 5.62 -16.86 -11.68
C LYS A 120 4.14 -16.75 -11.27
N VAL A 121 3.60 -15.54 -11.19
CA VAL A 121 2.20 -15.33 -10.80
C VAL A 121 1.31 -15.43 -12.04
N GLU A 122 0.52 -16.50 -12.14
CA GLU A 122 -0.35 -16.75 -13.29
C GLU A 122 -1.46 -15.70 -13.46
N ARG A 123 -1.92 -15.12 -12.35
CA ARG A 123 -2.95 -14.07 -12.36
C ARG A 123 -2.49 -12.88 -11.53
N PRO A 124 -2.50 -11.68 -12.12
CA PRO A 124 -2.16 -10.48 -11.37
C PRO A 124 -3.19 -10.25 -10.26
N HIS A 125 -2.72 -9.84 -9.09
CA HIS A 125 -3.57 -9.48 -7.98
C HIS A 125 -4.02 -8.02 -8.11
N GLU A 126 -5.28 -7.77 -7.81
CA GLU A 126 -5.87 -6.43 -7.89
C GLU A 126 -6.55 -6.08 -6.56
N VAL A 127 -6.43 -4.82 -6.17
CA VAL A 127 -7.08 -4.27 -4.98
C VAL A 127 -7.75 -2.95 -5.29
N GLU A 128 -8.76 -2.60 -4.50
CA GLU A 128 -9.45 -1.33 -4.61
C GLU A 128 -8.86 -0.29 -3.65
N CYS A 129 -8.83 0.96 -4.10
CA CYS A 129 -8.48 2.13 -3.31
C CYS A 129 -9.49 3.24 -3.61
N VAL A 130 -9.98 3.93 -2.59
CA VAL A 130 -11.06 4.92 -2.74
C VAL A 130 -10.66 6.25 -2.08
N TYR A 131 -10.76 7.35 -2.85
CA TYR A 131 -10.63 8.70 -2.34
C TYR A 131 -12.01 9.34 -2.20
N ILE A 132 -12.30 9.88 -1.03
CA ILE A 132 -13.56 10.53 -0.68
C ILE A 132 -13.25 11.98 -0.32
N PRO A 133 -13.57 12.96 -1.19
CA PRO A 133 -13.43 14.38 -0.87
C PRO A 133 -14.56 14.83 0.05
N GLU A 134 -14.22 15.66 1.03
CA GLU A 134 -15.15 16.39 1.87
C GLU A 134 -14.76 17.89 1.86
N THR A 135 -15.56 18.74 2.46
CA THR A 135 -15.36 20.21 2.41
C THR A 135 -13.99 20.63 2.95
N ASP A 136 -13.54 20.00 4.04
CA ASP A 136 -12.33 20.37 4.80
C ASP A 136 -11.30 19.25 4.91
N ARG A 137 -11.60 18.08 4.35
CA ARG A 137 -10.70 16.93 4.37
C ARG A 137 -10.85 16.06 3.13
N GLY A 138 -9.84 15.24 2.86
CA GLY A 138 -9.90 14.18 1.86
C GLY A 138 -9.42 12.87 2.46
N THR A 139 -10.30 11.88 2.49
CA THR A 139 -10.04 10.58 3.09
C THR A 139 -9.71 9.57 2.01
N LEU A 140 -8.57 8.91 2.15
CA LEU A 140 -8.16 7.81 1.30
C LEU A 140 -8.36 6.48 2.02
N CYS A 141 -9.23 5.64 1.48
CA CYS A 141 -9.46 4.28 1.95
C CYS A 141 -8.54 3.32 1.18
N VAL A 142 -7.68 2.59 1.89
CA VAL A 142 -6.69 1.67 1.32
C VAL A 142 -6.92 0.24 1.78
N SER A 143 -6.52 -0.71 0.93
CA SER A 143 -6.62 -2.14 1.17
C SER A 143 -5.37 -2.67 1.87
N SER A 144 -5.54 -3.71 2.68
CA SER A 144 -4.46 -4.41 3.42
C SER A 144 -4.23 -5.85 2.98
N GLN A 145 -5.18 -6.46 2.27
CA GLN A 145 -5.10 -7.84 1.79
C GLN A 145 -5.69 -7.96 0.38
N VAL A 146 -5.31 -8.98 -0.35
CA VAL A 146 -6.02 -9.44 -1.54
C VAL A 146 -7.09 -10.44 -1.08
N GLY A 147 -8.37 -10.04 -1.15
CA GLY A 147 -9.46 -10.71 -0.45
C GLY A 147 -9.52 -10.31 1.02
N CYS A 148 -10.03 -11.17 1.90
CA CYS A 148 -10.12 -10.90 3.32
C CYS A 148 -9.98 -12.16 4.17
N THR A 149 -9.28 -12.06 5.30
CA THR A 149 -9.17 -13.12 6.32
C THR A 149 -10.53 -13.46 6.93
N LEU A 150 -11.38 -12.45 7.15
CA LEU A 150 -12.66 -12.59 7.80
C LEU A 150 -13.81 -12.82 6.80
N ASN A 151 -14.92 -13.37 7.28
CA ASN A 151 -16.13 -13.65 6.53
C ASN A 151 -17.34 -12.84 7.00
N CYS A 152 -17.14 -11.55 7.28
CA CYS A 152 -18.20 -10.65 7.74
C CYS A 152 -19.41 -10.70 6.81
N SER A 153 -20.60 -11.01 7.35
CA SER A 153 -21.83 -11.24 6.58
C SER A 153 -22.34 -9.98 5.85
N PHE A 154 -21.96 -8.81 6.30
CA PHE A 154 -22.35 -7.52 5.72
C PHE A 154 -21.35 -6.96 4.70
N CYS A 155 -20.20 -7.62 4.50
CA CYS A 155 -19.10 -7.11 3.68
C CYS A 155 -18.90 -7.97 2.43
N HIS A 156 -18.92 -7.34 1.24
CA HIS A 156 -18.68 -8.06 -0.01
C HIS A 156 -17.29 -8.70 -0.05
N THR A 157 -16.25 -7.99 0.40
CA THR A 157 -14.89 -8.56 0.49
C THR A 157 -14.83 -9.77 1.42
N GLY A 158 -15.69 -9.84 2.43
CA GLY A 158 -15.83 -11.00 3.30
C GLY A 158 -16.23 -12.29 2.57
N THR A 159 -16.89 -12.20 1.42
CA THR A 159 -17.24 -13.37 0.59
C THR A 159 -16.07 -13.87 -0.25
N GLN A 160 -15.04 -13.06 -0.43
CA GLN A 160 -13.86 -13.40 -1.21
C GLN A 160 -12.91 -14.30 -0.42
N ARG A 161 -12.14 -15.12 -1.11
CA ARG A 161 -11.05 -15.85 -0.48
C ARG A 161 -9.91 -14.91 -0.13
N LEU A 162 -9.20 -15.21 0.96
CA LEU A 162 -7.93 -14.57 1.24
C LEU A 162 -6.89 -15.16 0.28
N VAL A 163 -6.39 -14.34 -0.63
CA VAL A 163 -5.27 -14.75 -1.50
C VAL A 163 -3.96 -14.58 -0.73
N ARG A 164 -3.63 -13.34 -0.32
CA ARG A 164 -2.46 -13.03 0.49
C ARG A 164 -2.55 -11.68 1.19
N ASN A 165 -1.67 -11.47 2.14
CA ASN A 165 -1.43 -10.16 2.72
C ASN A 165 -0.70 -9.23 1.72
N LEU A 166 -0.95 -7.94 1.82
CA LEU A 166 -0.17 -6.91 1.12
C LEU A 166 1.12 -6.63 1.89
N THR A 167 2.17 -6.31 1.16
CA THR A 167 3.40 -5.76 1.74
C THR A 167 3.22 -4.30 2.12
N ALA A 168 4.09 -3.77 2.99
CA ALA A 168 4.11 -2.33 3.33
C ALA A 168 4.24 -1.46 2.08
N GLY A 169 5.06 -1.87 1.12
CA GLY A 169 5.23 -1.17 -0.15
C GLY A 169 3.97 -1.13 -1.02
N GLU A 170 3.18 -2.22 -1.05
CA GLU A 170 1.92 -2.27 -1.78
C GLU A 170 0.84 -1.42 -1.11
N ILE A 171 0.83 -1.34 0.22
CA ILE A 171 -0.07 -0.45 0.97
C ILE A 171 0.31 1.02 0.71
N ALA A 172 1.57 1.40 0.89
CA ALA A 172 2.07 2.75 0.62
C ALA A 172 1.93 3.14 -0.87
N GLY A 173 2.03 2.16 -1.78
CA GLY A 173 1.83 2.32 -3.21
C GLY A 173 0.45 2.87 -3.57
N GLN A 174 -0.61 2.44 -2.87
CA GLN A 174 -1.97 2.95 -3.07
C GLN A 174 -2.06 4.45 -2.76
N VAL A 175 -1.43 4.90 -1.67
CA VAL A 175 -1.36 6.33 -1.30
C VAL A 175 -0.63 7.12 -2.38
N ARG A 176 0.47 6.58 -2.90
CA ARG A 176 1.25 7.24 -3.96
C ARG A 176 0.47 7.36 -5.27
N VAL A 177 -0.28 6.32 -5.66
CA VAL A 177 -1.17 6.38 -6.84
C VAL A 177 -2.24 7.44 -6.65
N ALA A 178 -2.92 7.48 -5.51
CA ALA A 178 -3.93 8.49 -5.23
C ALA A 178 -3.36 9.91 -5.31
N ARG A 179 -2.19 10.16 -4.72
CA ARG A 179 -1.51 11.46 -4.78
C ARG A 179 -1.10 11.84 -6.20
N ASP A 180 -0.65 10.88 -7.01
CA ASP A 180 -0.37 11.11 -8.43
C ASP A 180 -1.63 11.51 -9.21
N ARG A 181 -2.74 10.76 -9.01
CA ARG A 181 -4.01 11.00 -9.70
C ARG A 181 -4.70 12.30 -9.30
N LEU A 182 -4.46 12.75 -8.07
CA LEU A 182 -4.98 14.01 -7.53
C LEU A 182 -4.02 15.19 -7.72
N ASN A 183 -2.81 14.96 -8.25
CA ASN A 183 -1.73 15.95 -8.29
C ASN A 183 -1.44 16.55 -6.91
N ASP A 184 -1.33 15.71 -5.88
CA ASP A 184 -1.26 16.08 -4.45
C ASP A 184 0.15 15.93 -3.87
N TRP A 185 1.17 16.39 -4.61
CA TRP A 185 2.56 16.41 -4.16
C TRP A 185 2.99 17.82 -3.71
N ALA A 186 4.17 17.93 -3.11
CA ALA A 186 4.69 19.15 -2.49
C ALA A 186 4.80 20.39 -3.41
N ASP A 187 4.89 20.17 -4.73
CA ASP A 187 5.02 21.24 -5.72
C ASP A 187 3.66 21.79 -6.21
N ARG A 188 2.57 21.45 -5.53
CA ARG A 188 1.26 21.93 -5.88
C ARG A 188 1.15 23.45 -5.64
N GLU A 189 0.66 24.20 -6.63
CA GLU A 189 0.57 25.66 -6.63
C GLU A 189 -0.20 26.24 -5.43
N ASN A 190 -1.19 25.51 -4.92
CA ASN A 190 -2.05 26.00 -3.82
C ASN A 190 -1.63 25.52 -2.43
N GLY A 191 -0.58 24.70 -2.29
CA GLY A 191 -0.05 24.24 -1.00
C GLY A 191 -0.99 23.40 -0.12
N THR A 192 -2.27 23.22 -0.51
CA THR A 192 -3.29 22.51 0.26
C THR A 192 -3.27 21.02 -0.12
N ARG A 193 -3.10 20.14 0.88
CA ARG A 193 -3.21 18.69 0.68
C ARG A 193 -4.64 18.29 0.37
N LEU A 194 -4.81 17.40 -0.62
CA LEU A 194 -6.10 16.76 -0.90
C LEU A 194 -6.27 15.50 -0.07
N VAL A 195 -5.24 14.65 0.03
CA VAL A 195 -5.26 13.48 0.91
C VAL A 195 -4.79 13.91 2.29
N THR A 196 -5.73 14.10 3.22
CA THR A 196 -5.45 14.52 4.61
C THR A 196 -5.52 13.35 5.59
N ASN A 197 -6.33 12.33 5.27
CA ASN A 197 -6.55 11.16 6.10
C ASN A 197 -6.34 9.88 5.28
N VAL A 198 -5.79 8.85 5.91
CA VAL A 198 -5.73 7.49 5.36
C VAL A 198 -6.44 6.55 6.32
N VAL A 199 -7.35 5.74 5.81
CA VAL A 199 -8.09 4.74 6.58
C VAL A 199 -7.89 3.34 5.99
N MET A 200 -7.68 2.36 6.85
CA MET A 200 -7.46 0.97 6.48
C MET A 200 -8.80 0.21 6.39
N MET A 201 -9.72 0.74 5.58
CA MET A 201 -11.10 0.25 5.47
C MET A 201 -11.43 -0.27 4.05
N GLY A 202 -10.42 -0.56 3.25
CA GLY A 202 -10.54 -1.20 1.95
C GLY A 202 -10.69 -2.72 2.05
N MET A 203 -10.08 -3.44 1.12
CA MET A 203 -10.08 -4.91 1.14
C MET A 203 -9.14 -5.44 2.23
N GLY A 204 -9.64 -6.43 2.99
CA GLY A 204 -8.87 -7.11 4.03
C GLY A 204 -9.12 -6.57 5.45
N GLU A 205 -8.63 -7.34 6.42
CA GLU A 205 -8.63 -6.97 7.83
C GLU A 205 -7.20 -6.56 8.25
N PRO A 206 -6.94 -5.27 8.53
CA PRO A 206 -5.59 -4.76 8.78
C PRO A 206 -4.90 -5.42 9.98
N LEU A 207 -5.64 -5.82 11.02
CA LEU A 207 -5.07 -6.46 12.19
C LEU A 207 -4.52 -7.87 11.91
N TYR A 208 -4.99 -8.53 10.85
CA TYR A 208 -4.43 -9.80 10.36
C TYR A 208 -3.26 -9.61 9.39
N ASN A 209 -2.90 -8.34 9.10
CA ASN A 209 -1.68 -7.96 8.38
C ASN A 209 -0.93 -6.87 9.16
N PHE A 210 -0.87 -7.01 10.48
CA PHE A 210 -0.45 -5.95 11.40
C PHE A 210 0.95 -5.40 11.09
N GLU A 211 1.93 -6.28 10.85
CA GLU A 211 3.32 -5.86 10.63
C GLU A 211 3.47 -4.99 9.37
N ALA A 212 2.92 -5.45 8.24
CA ALA A 212 3.00 -4.67 7.00
C ALA A 212 2.20 -3.36 7.07
N VAL A 213 1.06 -3.36 7.78
CA VAL A 213 0.27 -2.14 8.02
C VAL A 213 1.05 -1.16 8.90
N ARG A 214 1.63 -1.63 10.01
CA ARG A 214 2.49 -0.81 10.87
C ARG A 214 3.64 -0.19 10.06
N ASP A 215 4.35 -0.99 9.29
CA ASP A 215 5.53 -0.55 8.53
C ASP A 215 5.15 0.42 7.40
N ALA A 216 3.95 0.30 6.83
CA ALA A 216 3.43 1.26 5.86
C ALA A 216 3.05 2.62 6.46
N LEU A 217 2.78 2.68 7.78
CA LEU A 217 2.36 3.89 8.50
C LEU A 217 3.53 4.64 9.18
N LEU A 218 4.70 4.01 9.34
CA LEU A 218 5.90 4.59 9.97
C LEU A 218 6.88 5.14 8.95
#